data_4491e77898208d28f8aad3e21e41b5fd
#
_entry.id   4491e77898208d28f8aad3e21e41b5fd
#
_cell.length_a   1.000
_cell.length_b   1.000
_cell.length_c   1.000
_cell.angle_alpha   90.00
_cell.angle_beta   90.00
_cell.angle_gamma   90.00
#
_symmetry.space_group_name_H-M   'P 1'
#
loop_
_entity.id
_entity.type
_entity.pdbx_description
1 polymer ?
#
loop_
_entity_poly.entity_id
_entity_poly.type
_entity_poly.pdbx_seq_one_letter_code
_entity_poly.pdbx_strand_id
1 'polypeptide(L)' 'MRLLLVEDDVMVASGIKLGLTGAGYAVDWVGSAERALEVSRTESFDVAVVDIGLPGMDGLALTAQLR' A
#
# COMPACT_ATOMS: atom_id res chain seq x y z
N MET A 1 1.41 -13.44 -6.09
CA MET A 1 1.19 -12.02 -6.46
C MET A 1 1.63 -11.13 -5.31
N ARG A 2 2.39 -10.11 -5.59
CA ARG A 2 2.94 -9.20 -4.59
C ARG A 2 2.13 -7.92 -4.54
N LEU A 3 1.69 -7.52 -3.34
CA LEU A 3 0.78 -6.41 -3.14
C LEU A 3 1.39 -5.37 -2.19
N LEU A 4 1.28 -4.10 -2.57
CA LEU A 4 1.67 -3.00 -1.69
C LEU A 4 0.40 -2.43 -1.04
N LEU A 5 0.36 -2.44 0.29
CA LEU A 5 -0.74 -1.85 1.06
C LEU A 5 -0.27 -0.52 1.63
N VAL A 6 -0.99 0.55 1.32
CA VAL A 6 -0.69 1.90 1.82
C VAL A 6 -1.84 2.35 2.71
N GLU A 7 -1.63 2.34 4.02
CA GLU A 7 -2.65 2.65 5.02
C GLU A 7 -1.99 3.21 6.28
N ASP A 8 -2.45 4.37 6.75
CA ASP A 8 -1.90 5.01 7.94
C ASP A 8 -2.51 4.51 9.25
N ASP A 9 -3.68 3.90 9.21
CA ASP A 9 -4.33 3.33 10.38
C ASP A 9 -3.81 1.91 10.62
N VAL A 10 -3.09 1.71 11.73
CA VAL A 10 -2.45 0.43 12.06
C VAL A 10 -3.48 -0.69 12.20
N MET A 11 -4.61 -0.44 12.84
CA MET A 11 -5.63 -1.48 13.04
C MET A 11 -6.28 -1.88 11.72
N VAL A 12 -6.60 -0.91 10.88
CA VAL A 12 -7.18 -1.17 9.56
C VAL A 12 -6.19 -1.93 8.69
N ALA A 13 -4.93 -1.48 8.67
CA ALA A 13 -3.87 -2.13 7.90
C ALA A 13 -3.64 -3.57 8.34
N SER A 14 -3.64 -3.82 9.65
CA SER A 14 -3.45 -5.17 10.19
C SER A 14 -4.55 -6.13 9.73
N GLY A 15 -5.81 -5.66 9.75
CA GLY A 15 -6.95 -6.46 9.30
C GLY A 15 -6.88 -6.78 7.82
N ILE A 16 -6.58 -5.77 7.00
CA ILE A 16 -6.46 -5.94 5.54
C ILE A 16 -5.30 -6.87 5.21
N LYS A 17 -4.15 -6.66 5.83
CA LYS A 17 -2.96 -7.48 5.59
C LYS A 17 -3.23 -8.95 5.95
N LEU A 18 -3.88 -9.19 7.07
CA LEU A 18 -4.21 -10.54 7.50
C LEU A 18 -5.13 -11.23 6.49
N GLY A 19 -6.17 -10.54 6.02
CA GLY A 19 -7.10 -11.08 5.05
C GLY A 19 -6.45 -11.38 3.71
N LEU A 20 -5.63 -10.46 3.21
CA LEU A 20 -4.95 -10.64 1.93
C LEU A 20 -3.87 -11.72 1.98
N THR A 21 -3.14 -11.81 3.07
CA THR A 21 -2.15 -12.86 3.28
C THR A 21 -2.84 -14.23 3.32
N GLY A 22 -3.99 -14.31 3.98
CA GLY A 22 -4.80 -15.52 4.00
C GLY A 22 -5.30 -15.95 2.63
N ALA A 23 -5.49 -14.99 1.73
CA ALA A 23 -5.90 -15.25 0.34
C ALA A 23 -4.72 -15.59 -0.59
N GLY A 24 -3.50 -15.64 -0.08
CA GLY A 24 -2.33 -16.05 -0.85
C GLY A 24 -1.46 -14.91 -1.40
N TYR A 25 -1.73 -13.66 -1.05
CA TYR A 25 -0.92 -12.53 -1.49
C TYR A 25 0.30 -12.34 -0.59
N ALA A 26 1.42 -11.94 -1.19
CA ALA A 26 2.56 -11.42 -0.45
C ALA A 26 2.34 -9.93 -0.26
N VAL A 27 2.11 -9.49 0.97
CA VAL A 27 1.70 -8.13 1.29
C VAL A 27 2.83 -7.37 1.98
N ASP A 28 3.24 -6.23 1.39
CA ASP A 28 4.12 -5.27 2.04
C ASP A 28 3.26 -4.06 2.43
N TRP A 29 3.34 -3.67 3.69
CA TRP A 29 2.56 -2.56 4.22
C TRP A 29 3.46 -1.38 4.53
N VAL A 30 3.04 -0.19 4.07
CA VAL A 30 3.66 1.08 4.42
C VAL A 30 2.59 2.04 4.96
N GLY A 31 3.00 2.95 5.83
CA GLY A 31 2.07 3.83 6.54
C GLY A 31 1.87 5.21 5.92
N SER A 32 2.54 5.50 4.80
CA SER A 32 2.44 6.82 4.18
C SER A 32 2.69 6.76 2.68
N ALA A 33 2.24 7.80 1.97
CA ALA A 33 2.46 7.94 0.54
C ALA A 33 3.95 8.07 0.20
N GLU A 34 4.70 8.78 1.02
CA GLU A 34 6.14 8.96 0.84
C GLU A 34 6.88 7.63 0.91
N ARG A 35 6.54 6.79 1.88
CA ARG A 35 7.11 5.44 2.00
C ARG A 35 6.74 4.56 0.83
N ALA A 36 5.51 4.68 0.35
CA ALA A 36 5.05 3.91 -0.81
C ALA A 36 5.87 4.24 -2.05
N LEU A 37 6.12 5.52 -2.32
CA LEU A 37 6.93 5.94 -3.46
C LEU A 37 8.37 5.47 -3.31
N GLU A 38 8.93 5.57 -2.11
CA GLU A 38 10.29 5.12 -1.81
C GLU A 38 10.45 3.62 -2.09
N VAL A 39 9.54 2.81 -1.58
CA VAL A 39 9.58 1.36 -1.76
C VAL A 39 9.37 0.97 -3.22
N SER A 40 8.47 1.66 -3.93
CA SER A 40 8.17 1.35 -5.33
C SER A 40 9.35 1.62 -6.28
N ARG A 41 10.34 2.40 -5.86
CA ARG A 41 11.55 2.64 -6.65
C ARG A 41 12.50 1.45 -6.65
N THR A 42 12.45 0.62 -5.62
CA THR A 42 13.38 -0.52 -5.44
C THR A 42 12.69 -1.87 -5.57
N GLU A 43 11.36 -1.91 -5.47
CA GLU A 43 10.60 -3.15 -5.47
C GLU A 43 9.48 -3.07 -6.50
N SER A 44 9.15 -4.21 -7.09
CA SER A 44 8.03 -4.31 -8.04
C SER A 44 6.82 -4.94 -7.37
N PHE A 45 5.65 -4.35 -7.58
CA PHE A 45 4.38 -4.86 -7.06
C PHE A 45 3.40 -5.09 -8.21
N ASP A 46 2.55 -6.10 -8.05
CA ASP A 46 1.52 -6.41 -9.05
C ASP A 46 0.29 -5.55 -8.83
N VAL A 47 -0.01 -5.21 -7.57
CA VAL A 47 -1.21 -4.45 -7.19
C VAL A 47 -0.85 -3.51 -6.04
N ALA A 48 -1.48 -2.35 -6.00
CA ALA A 48 -1.40 -1.43 -4.86
C ALA A 48 -2.82 -1.17 -4.33
N VAL A 49 -2.97 -1.29 -3.00
CA VAL A 49 -4.20 -0.92 -2.29
C VAL A 49 -3.88 0.33 -1.49
N VAL A 50 -4.54 1.44 -1.82
CA VAL A 50 -4.20 2.76 -1.30
C VAL A 50 -5.41 3.40 -0.64
N ASP A 51 -5.24 3.87 0.61
CA ASP A 51 -6.24 4.69 1.29
C ASP A 51 -6.19 6.11 0.70
N ILE A 52 -7.32 6.59 0.18
CA ILE A 52 -7.43 7.90 -0.45
C ILE A 52 -7.18 9.04 0.54
N GLY A 53 -7.44 8.83 1.83
CA GLY A 53 -7.27 9.83 2.87
C GLY A 53 -5.87 9.98 3.43
N LEU A 54 -4.82 9.46 2.78
CA LEU A 54 -3.45 9.51 3.30
C LEU A 54 -2.96 10.94 3.53
N PRO A 55 -2.26 11.18 4.65
CA PRO A 55 -1.64 12.49 4.87
C PRO A 55 -0.51 12.76 3.87
N GLY A 56 -0.33 14.01 3.52
CA GLY A 56 0.76 14.48 2.68
C GLY A 56 0.54 14.35 1.19
N MET A 57 -0.24 13.37 0.74
CA MET A 57 -0.56 13.15 -0.67
C MET A 57 -1.88 12.41 -0.75
N ASP A 58 -2.78 12.81 -1.65
CA ASP A 58 -4.02 12.07 -1.79
C ASP A 58 -3.79 10.74 -2.51
N GLY A 59 -4.65 9.75 -2.21
CA GLY A 59 -4.49 8.40 -2.72
C GLY A 59 -4.57 8.30 -4.23
N LEU A 60 -5.34 9.18 -4.89
CA LEU A 60 -5.45 9.18 -6.35
C LEU A 60 -4.15 9.63 -7.00
N ALA A 61 -3.51 10.67 -6.45
CA ALA A 61 -2.22 11.15 -6.95
C ALA A 61 -1.14 10.08 -6.75
N LEU A 62 -1.13 9.41 -5.60
CA LEU A 62 -0.19 8.32 -5.33
C LEU A 62 -0.39 7.18 -6.32
N THR A 63 -1.62 6.77 -6.57
CA THR A 63 -1.93 5.70 -7.51
C THR A 63 -1.42 6.03 -8.92
N ALA A 64 -1.59 7.26 -9.37
CA ALA A 64 -1.09 7.70 -10.67
C ALA A 64 0.45 7.60 -10.75
N GLN A 65 1.15 7.92 -9.67
CA GLN A 65 2.61 7.82 -9.63
C GLN A 65 3.12 6.40 -9.57
N LEU A 66 2.36 5.48 -8.97
CA LEU A 66 2.74 4.08 -8.88
C LEU A 66 2.56 3.30 -10.19
N ARG A 67 1.79 3.85 -11.09
CA ARG A 67 1.62 3.27 -12.42
C ARG A 67 2.86 3.55 -13.28
#